data_d0bccb7ed4f5697ead5288260c0822b9
#
_entry.id   d0bccb7ed4f5697ead5288260c0822b9
#
_cell.length_a   1.000
_cell.length_b   1.000
_cell.length_c   1.000
_cell.angle_alpha   90.00
_cell.angle_beta   90.00
_cell.angle_gamma   90.00
#
_symmetry.space_group_name_H-M   'P 1'
#
loop_
_entity.id
_entity.type
_entity.pdbx_description
1 polymer ?
#
loop_
_entity_poly.entity_id
_entity_poly.type
_entity_poly.pdbx_seq_one_letter_code
_entity_poly.pdbx_strand_id
1 'polypeptide(L)'
;MIVPMNFEAILFDCDGVLVDSEAITCGVLRDMFEEQGWRMTLAECMQRFVGHTVKSQRDTIEAHTGQPLTDVWLEQFYAQRNERLTQSITAIEGVHEAVAHLHDHCQGRIAVASGADRFKIEMMLKQVGLIDFFTGRIFSGHEMPRSKPHPDVYLAAAAHLQIDPARCLVVEDTTVGITAGVAAGATVWAYAAPPADHAPLLQAGAQRVFTGMHELRLA
;
A
#
# COMPACT_ATOMS: atom_id res chain seq x y z
N MET A 1 -9.97 26.64 6.09
CA MET A 1 -8.94 27.33 5.30
C MET A 1 -8.20 26.26 4.53
N ILE A 2 -8.43 26.15 3.21
CA ILE A 2 -7.69 25.23 2.35
C ILE A 2 -6.32 25.86 2.18
N VAL A 3 -5.31 25.28 2.78
CA VAL A 3 -3.92 25.69 2.51
C VAL A 3 -3.62 25.22 1.09
N PRO A 4 -3.30 26.10 0.14
CA PRO A 4 -2.85 25.67 -1.18
C PRO A 4 -1.51 24.97 -1.00
N MET A 5 -1.53 23.65 -0.94
CA MET A 5 -0.31 22.86 -0.90
C MET A 5 0.07 22.53 -2.34
N ASN A 6 1.08 23.22 -2.84
CA ASN A 6 1.61 23.06 -4.20
C ASN A 6 2.49 21.79 -4.26
N PHE A 7 1.88 20.63 -4.26
CA PHE A 7 2.63 19.41 -4.55
C PHE A 7 2.90 19.32 -6.04
N GLU A 8 4.12 18.94 -6.39
CA GLU A 8 4.51 18.76 -7.79
C GLU A 8 4.41 17.31 -8.25
N ALA A 9 4.38 16.38 -7.32
CA ALA A 9 4.20 14.95 -7.58
C ALA A 9 3.39 14.28 -6.47
N ILE A 10 2.69 13.21 -6.84
CA ILE A 10 1.95 12.36 -5.89
C ILE A 10 2.50 10.94 -5.97
N LEU A 11 2.86 10.38 -4.83
CA LEU A 11 3.37 9.03 -4.67
C LEU A 11 2.34 8.20 -3.90
N PHE A 12 1.66 7.29 -4.59
CA PHE A 12 0.63 6.45 -3.99
C PHE A 12 1.22 5.13 -3.46
N ASP A 13 0.82 4.71 -2.27
CA ASP A 13 0.82 3.28 -2.00
C ASP A 13 -0.24 2.58 -2.88
N CYS A 14 -0.19 1.26 -2.94
CA CYS A 14 -1.11 0.47 -3.77
C CYS A 14 -2.19 -0.20 -2.94
N ASP A 15 -1.79 -1.10 -2.03
CA ASP A 15 -2.69 -1.90 -1.19
C ASP A 15 -3.38 -0.99 -0.16
N GLY A 16 -4.70 -1.04 -0.05
CA GLY A 16 -5.47 -0.19 0.88
C GLY A 16 -5.63 1.28 0.45
N VAL A 17 -4.92 1.74 -0.59
CA VAL A 17 -5.00 3.11 -1.13
C VAL A 17 -5.63 3.15 -2.52
N LEU A 18 -5.07 2.42 -3.47
CA LEU A 18 -5.59 2.34 -4.84
C LEU A 18 -6.56 1.16 -5.02
N VAL A 19 -6.30 0.07 -4.31
CA VAL A 19 -7.05 -1.20 -4.41
C VAL A 19 -7.40 -1.75 -3.03
N ASP A 20 -8.59 -2.33 -2.91
CA ASP A 20 -9.06 -3.01 -1.69
C ASP A 20 -8.59 -4.47 -1.70
N SER A 21 -7.33 -4.69 -1.34
CA SER A 21 -6.68 -5.99 -1.41
C SER A 21 -6.48 -6.67 -0.06
N GLU A 22 -6.60 -5.95 1.04
CA GLU A 22 -6.17 -6.42 2.36
C GLU A 22 -7.03 -7.55 2.89
N ALA A 23 -8.36 -7.41 2.80
CA ALA A 23 -9.29 -8.46 3.23
C ALA A 23 -9.12 -9.76 2.42
N ILE A 24 -8.83 -9.65 1.12
CA ILE A 24 -8.58 -10.80 0.24
C ILE A 24 -7.27 -11.49 0.63
N THR A 25 -6.19 -10.71 0.77
CA THR A 25 -4.86 -11.20 1.14
C THR A 25 -4.88 -11.88 2.51
N CYS A 26 -5.46 -11.22 3.51
CA CYS A 26 -5.58 -11.76 4.87
C CYS A 26 -6.54 -12.97 4.92
N GLY A 27 -7.55 -13.01 4.05
CA GLY A 27 -8.44 -14.17 3.91
C GLY A 27 -7.67 -15.42 3.49
N VAL A 28 -6.81 -15.31 2.50
CA VAL A 28 -5.95 -16.44 2.07
C VAL A 28 -4.97 -16.84 3.17
N LEU A 29 -4.33 -15.87 3.83
CA LEU A 29 -3.44 -16.17 4.95
C LEU A 29 -4.16 -16.93 6.07
N ARG A 30 -5.33 -16.45 6.49
CA ARG A 30 -6.15 -17.10 7.50
C ARG A 30 -6.49 -18.54 7.14
N ASP A 31 -6.94 -18.77 5.89
CA ASP A 31 -7.33 -20.10 5.42
C ASP A 31 -6.12 -21.06 5.48
N MET A 32 -4.96 -20.63 5.00
CA MET A 32 -3.72 -21.42 5.05
C MET A 32 -3.20 -21.65 6.48
N PHE A 33 -3.36 -20.69 7.40
CA PHE A 33 -3.01 -20.89 8.81
C PHE A 33 -3.98 -21.85 9.51
N GLU A 34 -5.28 -21.82 9.18
CA GLU A 34 -6.27 -22.75 9.70
C GLU A 34 -5.95 -24.20 9.30
N GLU A 35 -5.48 -24.44 8.06
CA GLU A 35 -4.97 -25.74 7.61
C GLU A 35 -3.79 -26.24 8.46
N GLN A 36 -3.00 -25.33 9.02
CA GLN A 36 -1.88 -25.62 9.93
C GLN A 36 -2.27 -25.61 11.42
N GLY A 37 -3.56 -25.50 11.73
CA GLY A 37 -4.10 -25.53 13.09
C GLY A 37 -4.12 -24.19 13.82
N TRP A 38 -3.68 -23.09 13.18
CA TRP A 38 -3.76 -21.74 13.75
C TRP A 38 -5.06 -21.05 13.33
N ARG A 39 -6.06 -21.10 14.18
CA ARG A 39 -7.38 -20.51 13.93
C ARG A 39 -7.44 -19.06 14.39
N MET A 40 -7.99 -18.20 13.54
CA MET A 40 -8.28 -16.81 13.85
C MET A 40 -9.40 -16.28 12.95
N THR A 41 -10.05 -15.20 13.38
CA THR A 41 -11.00 -14.47 12.54
C THR A 41 -10.27 -13.65 11.48
N LEU A 42 -10.97 -13.23 10.42
CA LEU A 42 -10.40 -12.32 9.41
C LEU A 42 -9.92 -11.01 10.04
N ALA A 43 -10.69 -10.46 10.97
CA ALA A 43 -10.33 -9.21 11.67
C ALA A 43 -9.02 -9.35 12.46
N GLU A 44 -8.83 -10.47 13.18
CA GLU A 44 -7.58 -10.75 13.90
C GLU A 44 -6.40 -10.94 12.95
N CYS A 45 -6.62 -11.60 11.80
CA CYS A 45 -5.61 -11.74 10.76
C CYS A 45 -5.21 -10.37 10.20
N MET A 46 -6.17 -9.54 9.84
CA MET A 46 -5.92 -8.18 9.34
C MET A 46 -5.16 -7.34 10.38
N GLN A 47 -5.60 -7.33 11.63
CA GLN A 47 -4.93 -6.59 12.70
C GLN A 47 -3.46 -6.98 12.87
N ARG A 48 -3.12 -8.22 12.57
CA ARG A 48 -1.77 -8.79 12.80
C ARG A 48 -0.86 -8.67 11.59
N PHE A 49 -1.41 -8.75 10.38
CA PHE A 49 -0.60 -8.90 9.16
C PHE A 49 -0.66 -7.70 8.20
N VAL A 50 -1.67 -6.83 8.29
CA VAL A 50 -1.72 -5.62 7.45
C VAL A 50 -0.52 -4.72 7.72
N GLY A 51 0.10 -4.21 6.65
CA GLY A 51 1.31 -3.39 6.70
C GLY A 51 2.61 -4.19 6.87
N HIS A 52 2.55 -5.51 7.00
CA HIS A 52 3.72 -6.38 7.16
C HIS A 52 3.88 -7.37 6.00
N THR A 53 5.13 -7.70 5.67
CA THR A 53 5.38 -8.83 4.77
C THR A 53 5.25 -10.14 5.54
N VAL A 54 4.75 -11.20 4.89
CA VAL A 54 4.67 -12.54 5.53
C VAL A 54 6.04 -13.01 6.01
N LYS A 55 7.09 -12.71 5.24
CA LYS A 55 8.48 -13.06 5.61
C LYS A 55 8.94 -12.36 6.90
N SER A 56 8.51 -11.11 7.14
CA SER A 56 8.88 -10.38 8.36
C SER A 56 8.18 -10.90 9.61
N GLN A 57 7.12 -11.71 9.44
CA GLN A 57 6.36 -12.31 10.53
C GLN A 57 6.70 -13.80 10.75
N ARG A 58 7.82 -14.27 10.18
CA ARG A 58 8.28 -15.67 10.27
C ARG A 58 8.20 -16.25 11.68
N ASP A 59 8.85 -15.62 12.62
CA ASP A 59 8.95 -16.14 13.99
C ASP A 59 7.58 -16.28 14.64
N THR A 60 6.69 -15.33 14.39
CA THR A 60 5.30 -15.36 14.86
C THR A 60 4.51 -16.51 14.22
N ILE A 61 4.66 -16.71 12.92
CA ILE A 61 3.97 -17.76 12.18
C ILE A 61 4.45 -19.14 12.65
N GLU A 62 5.76 -19.35 12.69
CA GLU A 62 6.36 -20.61 13.12
C GLU A 62 6.03 -20.96 14.58
N ALA A 63 5.99 -19.96 15.47
CA ALA A 63 5.59 -20.15 16.86
C ALA A 63 4.13 -20.61 17.03
N HIS A 64 3.22 -20.15 16.17
CA HIS A 64 1.80 -20.49 16.28
C HIS A 64 1.40 -21.76 15.51
N THR A 65 2.03 -21.99 14.36
CA THR A 65 1.74 -23.15 13.51
C THR A 65 2.54 -24.37 13.90
N GLY A 66 3.68 -24.20 14.60
CA GLY A 66 4.64 -25.25 14.85
C GLY A 66 5.34 -25.78 13.59
N GLN A 67 5.19 -25.08 12.45
CA GLN A 67 5.73 -25.49 11.17
C GLN A 67 6.67 -24.40 10.64
N PRO A 68 7.78 -24.79 9.97
CA PRO A 68 8.68 -23.80 9.37
C PRO A 68 8.02 -23.06 8.21
N LEU A 69 8.21 -21.75 8.12
CA LEU A 69 7.81 -20.94 6.98
C LEU A 69 8.79 -21.15 5.81
N THR A 70 8.48 -22.13 4.96
CA THR A 70 9.33 -22.52 3.82
C THR A 70 9.06 -21.66 2.59
N ASP A 71 10.01 -21.63 1.64
CA ASP A 71 9.81 -20.95 0.36
C ASP A 71 8.67 -21.60 -0.44
N VAL A 72 8.49 -22.93 -0.36
CA VAL A 72 7.36 -23.63 -0.99
C VAL A 72 6.03 -23.14 -0.44
N TRP A 73 5.91 -22.96 0.87
CA TRP A 73 4.70 -22.41 1.48
C TRP A 73 4.43 -20.97 1.02
N LEU A 74 5.48 -20.16 0.94
CA LEU A 74 5.37 -18.77 0.44
C LEU A 74 4.93 -18.73 -1.02
N GLU A 75 5.47 -19.59 -1.87
CA GLU A 75 5.05 -19.71 -3.28
C GLU A 75 3.58 -20.10 -3.40
N GLN A 76 3.11 -21.06 -2.60
CA GLN A 76 1.70 -21.45 -2.55
C GLN A 76 0.80 -20.30 -2.08
N PHE A 77 1.22 -19.58 -1.03
CA PHE A 77 0.50 -18.40 -0.57
C PHE A 77 0.40 -17.34 -1.67
N TYR A 78 1.50 -17.00 -2.34
CA TYR A 78 1.49 -16.00 -3.40
C TYR A 78 0.63 -16.43 -4.59
N ALA A 79 0.64 -17.71 -4.95
CA ALA A 79 -0.20 -18.24 -6.02
C ALA A 79 -1.69 -18.12 -5.67
N GLN A 80 -2.12 -18.60 -4.50
CA GLN A 80 -3.51 -18.52 -4.04
C GLN A 80 -3.98 -17.06 -3.88
N ARG A 81 -3.12 -16.20 -3.30
CA ARG A 81 -3.39 -14.76 -3.16
C ARG A 81 -3.63 -14.10 -4.52
N ASN A 82 -2.73 -14.34 -5.48
CA ASN A 82 -2.84 -13.74 -6.80
C ASN A 82 -4.09 -14.22 -7.55
N GLU A 83 -4.44 -15.50 -7.43
CA GLU A 83 -5.67 -16.04 -7.98
C GLU A 83 -6.91 -15.34 -7.39
N ARG A 84 -7.01 -15.25 -6.06
CA ARG A 84 -8.13 -14.58 -5.38
C ARG A 84 -8.21 -13.09 -5.73
N LEU A 85 -7.08 -12.39 -5.77
CA LEU A 85 -7.02 -10.98 -6.18
C LEU A 85 -7.52 -10.82 -7.62
N THR A 86 -7.07 -11.64 -8.56
CA THR A 86 -7.53 -11.57 -9.96
C THR A 86 -9.05 -11.76 -10.09
N GLN A 87 -9.66 -12.57 -9.21
CA GLN A 87 -11.09 -12.86 -9.26
C GLN A 87 -11.97 -11.77 -8.63
N SER A 88 -11.47 -11.07 -7.60
CA SER A 88 -12.35 -10.28 -6.73
C SER A 88 -11.80 -8.91 -6.28
N ILE A 89 -10.61 -8.50 -6.75
CA ILE A 89 -10.06 -7.17 -6.39
C ILE A 89 -10.95 -6.05 -6.91
N THR A 90 -11.18 -5.04 -6.09
CA THR A 90 -11.87 -3.81 -6.47
C THR A 90 -10.99 -2.59 -6.22
N ALA A 91 -11.25 -1.52 -6.96
CA ALA A 91 -10.64 -0.23 -6.68
C ALA A 91 -11.25 0.37 -5.39
N ILE A 92 -10.47 1.14 -4.66
CA ILE A 92 -10.99 1.95 -3.56
C ILE A 92 -12.01 2.96 -4.14
N GLU A 93 -13.13 3.16 -3.43
CA GLU A 93 -14.22 4.02 -3.89
C GLU A 93 -13.71 5.45 -4.16
N GLY A 94 -14.02 5.98 -5.34
CA GLY A 94 -13.63 7.33 -5.80
C GLY A 94 -12.16 7.47 -6.22
N VAL A 95 -11.37 6.39 -6.24
CA VAL A 95 -9.95 6.48 -6.57
C VAL A 95 -9.69 6.82 -8.04
N HIS A 96 -10.56 6.39 -8.96
CA HIS A 96 -10.39 6.69 -10.39
C HIS A 96 -10.45 8.19 -10.65
N GLU A 97 -11.44 8.87 -10.10
CA GLU A 97 -11.60 10.31 -10.22
C GLU A 97 -10.47 11.06 -9.52
N ALA A 98 -10.03 10.57 -8.36
CA ALA A 98 -8.91 11.17 -7.63
C ALA A 98 -7.60 11.04 -8.41
N VAL A 99 -7.29 9.86 -8.94
CA VAL A 99 -6.07 9.60 -9.73
C VAL A 99 -6.08 10.42 -11.01
N ALA A 100 -7.20 10.46 -11.75
CA ALA A 100 -7.32 11.25 -12.97
C ALA A 100 -7.09 12.75 -12.69
N HIS A 101 -7.76 13.29 -11.65
CA HIS A 101 -7.59 14.68 -11.25
C HIS A 101 -6.14 15.01 -10.87
N LEU A 102 -5.50 14.17 -10.05
CA LEU A 102 -4.13 14.38 -9.60
C LEU A 102 -3.11 14.18 -10.72
N HIS A 103 -3.37 13.25 -11.65
CA HIS A 103 -2.56 13.08 -12.85
C HIS A 103 -2.55 14.36 -13.70
N ASP A 104 -3.70 14.95 -13.94
CA ASP A 104 -3.81 16.18 -14.71
C ASP A 104 -3.19 17.37 -13.97
N HIS A 105 -3.48 17.52 -12.67
CA HIS A 105 -2.92 18.58 -11.82
C HIS A 105 -1.39 18.55 -11.78
N CYS A 106 -0.81 17.36 -11.59
CA CYS A 106 0.64 17.17 -11.53
C CYS A 106 1.28 16.94 -12.92
N GLN A 107 0.55 17.14 -14.03
CA GLN A 107 1.05 16.95 -15.39
C GLN A 107 1.69 15.56 -15.60
N GLY A 108 1.03 14.52 -15.11
CA GLY A 108 1.48 13.14 -15.19
C GLY A 108 2.54 12.72 -14.17
N ARG A 109 2.98 13.62 -13.27
CA ARG A 109 3.97 13.30 -12.23
C ARG A 109 3.32 12.60 -11.04
N ILE A 110 2.77 11.42 -11.29
CA ILE A 110 2.27 10.52 -10.27
C ILE A 110 2.96 9.16 -10.40
N ALA A 111 3.18 8.47 -9.29
CA ALA A 111 3.81 7.15 -9.27
C ALA A 111 3.17 6.25 -8.20
N VAL A 112 3.31 4.93 -8.38
CA VAL A 112 3.00 3.94 -7.34
C VAL A 112 4.31 3.50 -6.68
N ALA A 113 4.32 3.49 -5.35
CA ALA A 113 5.44 3.06 -4.52
C ALA A 113 4.93 2.14 -3.40
N SER A 114 4.93 0.84 -3.65
CA SER A 114 4.33 -0.19 -2.79
C SER A 114 5.37 -1.14 -2.19
N GLY A 115 5.08 -1.69 -1.00
CA GLY A 115 5.84 -2.78 -0.40
C GLY A 115 5.66 -4.13 -1.09
N ALA A 116 4.69 -4.27 -2.00
CA ALA A 116 4.40 -5.50 -2.73
C ALA A 116 5.40 -5.77 -3.88
N ASP A 117 5.43 -7.01 -4.37
CA ASP A 117 6.16 -7.36 -5.57
C ASP A 117 5.53 -6.70 -6.82
N ARG A 118 6.37 -6.40 -7.81
CA ARG A 118 5.97 -5.70 -9.05
C ARG A 118 4.84 -6.41 -9.79
N PHE A 119 4.91 -7.74 -9.90
CA PHE A 119 3.88 -8.52 -10.60
C PHE A 119 2.50 -8.33 -9.95
N LYS A 120 2.43 -8.37 -8.61
CA LYS A 120 1.19 -8.13 -7.87
C LYS A 120 0.66 -6.72 -8.13
N ILE A 121 1.51 -5.69 -8.04
CA ILE A 121 1.10 -4.30 -8.25
C ILE A 121 0.51 -4.12 -9.65
N GLU A 122 1.23 -4.54 -10.69
CA GLU A 122 0.79 -4.40 -12.09
C GLU A 122 -0.49 -5.18 -12.37
N MET A 123 -0.60 -6.41 -11.84
CA MET A 123 -1.80 -7.24 -11.94
C MET A 123 -3.02 -6.54 -11.34
N MET A 124 -2.90 -6.01 -10.12
CA MET A 124 -4.00 -5.33 -9.43
C MET A 124 -4.41 -4.06 -10.15
N LEU A 125 -3.46 -3.19 -10.52
CA LEU A 125 -3.73 -1.94 -11.23
C LEU A 125 -4.37 -2.20 -12.60
N LYS A 126 -3.96 -3.26 -13.30
CA LYS A 126 -4.56 -3.68 -14.56
C LYS A 126 -6.01 -4.13 -14.37
N GLN A 127 -6.25 -4.94 -13.34
CA GLN A 127 -7.58 -5.49 -13.04
C GLN A 127 -8.59 -4.38 -12.72
N VAL A 128 -8.16 -3.33 -12.01
CA VAL A 128 -9.03 -2.20 -11.65
C VAL A 128 -8.98 -1.04 -12.66
N GLY A 129 -8.27 -1.16 -13.79
CA GLY A 129 -8.24 -0.15 -14.85
C GLY A 129 -7.43 1.11 -14.54
N LEU A 130 -6.46 1.04 -13.63
CA LEU A 130 -5.59 2.17 -13.25
C LEU A 130 -4.19 2.11 -13.87
N ILE A 131 -3.80 1.00 -14.51
CA ILE A 131 -2.43 0.74 -14.96
C ILE A 131 -1.88 1.83 -15.89
N ASP A 132 -2.72 2.37 -16.78
CA ASP A 132 -2.30 3.34 -17.79
C ASP A 132 -1.82 4.66 -17.18
N PHE A 133 -2.38 5.07 -16.03
CA PHE A 133 -1.91 6.25 -15.29
C PHE A 133 -0.50 6.10 -14.73
N PHE A 134 -0.02 4.86 -14.55
CA PHE A 134 1.24 4.54 -13.87
C PHE A 134 2.26 3.81 -14.74
N THR A 135 2.03 3.69 -16.05
CA THR A 135 2.96 3.02 -16.97
C THR A 135 4.37 3.62 -16.86
N GLY A 136 5.36 2.78 -16.56
CA GLY A 136 6.76 3.19 -16.34
C GLY A 136 7.03 3.88 -15.00
N ARG A 137 6.02 4.03 -14.12
CA ARG A 137 6.11 4.73 -12.83
C ARG A 137 5.62 3.89 -11.66
N ILE A 138 5.94 2.60 -11.67
CA ILE A 138 5.64 1.64 -10.61
C ILE A 138 6.95 1.24 -9.92
N PHE A 139 7.00 1.34 -8.60
CA PHE A 139 8.15 1.03 -7.76
C PHE A 139 7.76 0.00 -6.72
N SER A 140 8.48 -1.12 -6.71
CA SER A 140 8.28 -2.23 -5.77
C SER A 140 9.32 -2.17 -4.66
N GLY A 141 8.91 -2.30 -3.42
CA GLY A 141 9.83 -2.43 -2.28
C GLY A 141 10.70 -3.68 -2.34
N HIS A 142 10.28 -4.71 -3.11
CA HIS A 142 11.09 -5.92 -3.35
C HIS A 142 12.31 -5.66 -4.26
N GLU A 143 12.30 -4.56 -5.00
CA GLU A 143 13.40 -4.14 -5.88
C GLU A 143 14.33 -3.12 -5.20
N MET A 144 14.01 -2.72 -3.97
CA MET A 144 14.79 -1.77 -3.19
C MET A 144 15.73 -2.48 -2.23
N PRO A 145 16.85 -1.84 -1.84
CA PRO A 145 17.74 -2.38 -0.82
C PRO A 145 17.02 -2.67 0.50
N ARG A 146 16.05 -1.82 0.86
CA ARG A 146 15.25 -1.95 2.07
C ARG A 146 13.80 -1.58 1.76
N SER A 147 12.86 -2.41 2.21
CA SER A 147 11.43 -2.14 2.10
C SER A 147 10.96 -1.17 3.20
N LYS A 148 9.72 -0.67 3.10
CA LYS A 148 9.05 0.09 4.17
C LYS A 148 9.23 -0.62 5.52
N PRO A 149 9.53 0.08 6.61
CA PRO A 149 9.45 1.53 6.85
C PRO A 149 10.65 2.36 6.36
N HIS A 150 11.61 1.80 5.65
CA HIS A 150 12.70 2.56 5.04
C HIS A 150 12.18 3.37 3.84
N PRO A 151 12.79 4.55 3.56
CA PRO A 151 12.28 5.50 2.56
C PRO A 151 12.58 5.11 1.12
N ASP A 152 13.34 4.05 0.88
CA ASP A 152 14.01 3.72 -0.37
C ASP A 152 13.04 3.73 -1.57
N VAL A 153 11.84 3.16 -1.43
CA VAL A 153 10.85 3.09 -2.52
C VAL A 153 10.27 4.47 -2.88
N TYR A 154 10.03 5.34 -1.89
CA TYR A 154 9.54 6.70 -2.14
C TYR A 154 10.63 7.60 -2.72
N LEU A 155 11.88 7.46 -2.24
CA LEU A 155 13.03 8.16 -2.80
C LEU A 155 13.27 7.76 -4.27
N ALA A 156 13.16 6.47 -4.60
CA ALA A 156 13.28 5.99 -5.98
C ALA A 156 12.17 6.57 -6.88
N ALA A 157 10.93 6.61 -6.41
CA ALA A 157 9.81 7.19 -7.14
C ALA A 157 9.99 8.70 -7.37
N ALA A 158 10.35 9.46 -6.34
CA ALA A 158 10.60 10.90 -6.44
C ALA A 158 11.77 11.22 -7.39
N ALA A 159 12.87 10.46 -7.28
CA ALA A 159 14.04 10.60 -8.16
C ALA A 159 13.69 10.32 -9.63
N HIS A 160 12.88 9.29 -9.91
CA HIS A 160 12.43 8.99 -11.27
C HIS A 160 11.58 10.12 -11.85
N LEU A 161 10.71 10.73 -11.04
CA LEU A 161 9.91 11.89 -11.45
C LEU A 161 10.72 13.20 -11.49
N GLN A 162 11.97 13.17 -11.06
CA GLN A 162 12.87 14.34 -10.95
C GLN A 162 12.31 15.44 -10.04
N ILE A 163 11.62 15.05 -8.96
CA ILE A 163 11.02 15.97 -7.99
C ILE A 163 11.68 15.74 -6.62
N ASP A 164 11.95 16.86 -5.92
CA ASP A 164 12.42 16.81 -4.54
C ASP A 164 11.32 16.15 -3.67
N PRO A 165 11.64 15.13 -2.85
CA PRO A 165 10.67 14.52 -1.93
C PRO A 165 9.88 15.53 -1.10
N ALA A 166 10.49 16.64 -0.67
CA ALA A 166 9.80 17.70 0.08
C ALA A 166 8.66 18.38 -0.71
N ARG A 167 8.61 18.21 -2.02
CA ARG A 167 7.55 18.69 -2.92
C ARG A 167 6.59 17.60 -3.36
N CYS A 168 6.75 16.39 -2.82
CA CYS A 168 5.87 15.25 -3.06
C CYS A 168 4.83 15.11 -1.96
N LEU A 169 3.61 14.70 -2.36
CA LEU A 169 2.62 14.14 -1.45
C LEU A 169 2.70 12.61 -1.54
N VAL A 170 2.88 11.95 -0.42
CA VAL A 170 2.67 10.50 -0.26
C VAL A 170 1.25 10.26 0.22
N VAL A 171 0.53 9.35 -0.43
CA VAL A 171 -0.79 8.88 -0.02
C VAL A 171 -0.63 7.44 0.47
N GLU A 172 -0.97 7.20 1.74
CA GLU A 172 -0.71 5.95 2.47
C GLU A 172 -1.87 5.60 3.39
N ASP A 173 -1.93 4.35 3.88
CA ASP A 173 -2.95 3.89 4.83
C ASP A 173 -2.34 3.19 6.06
N THR A 174 -1.05 2.83 6.03
CA THR A 174 -0.37 2.09 7.10
C THR A 174 0.64 2.95 7.86
N THR A 175 0.83 2.67 9.16
CA THR A 175 1.88 3.33 9.97
C THR A 175 3.28 3.06 9.43
N VAL A 176 3.52 1.88 8.87
CA VAL A 176 4.80 1.47 8.27
C VAL A 176 5.11 2.29 7.02
N GLY A 177 4.13 2.47 6.15
CA GLY A 177 4.30 3.27 4.94
C GLY A 177 4.35 4.77 5.21
N ILE A 178 3.56 5.27 6.18
CA ILE A 178 3.65 6.67 6.63
C ILE A 178 5.05 6.97 7.14
N THR A 179 5.62 6.09 7.99
CA THR A 179 6.99 6.23 8.49
C THR A 179 7.99 6.30 7.33
N ALA A 180 7.83 5.48 6.30
CA ALA A 180 8.70 5.51 5.11
C ALA A 180 8.57 6.82 4.33
N GLY A 181 7.35 7.33 4.14
CA GLY A 181 7.10 8.61 3.46
C GLY A 181 7.71 9.80 4.21
N VAL A 182 7.53 9.84 5.53
CA VAL A 182 8.14 10.86 6.40
C VAL A 182 9.67 10.77 6.36
N ALA A 183 10.23 9.56 6.44
CA ALA A 183 11.67 9.35 6.36
C ALA A 183 12.25 9.74 4.98
N ALA A 184 11.45 9.70 3.92
CA ALA A 184 11.82 10.22 2.59
C ALA A 184 11.84 11.75 2.53
N GLY A 185 11.30 12.44 3.53
CA GLY A 185 11.15 13.90 3.56
C GLY A 185 9.89 14.42 2.87
N ALA A 186 8.97 13.55 2.50
CA ALA A 186 7.72 13.92 1.84
C ALA A 186 6.63 14.34 2.85
N THR A 187 5.65 15.09 2.37
CA THR A 187 4.38 15.25 3.08
C THR A 187 3.57 13.96 2.96
N VAL A 188 3.00 13.47 4.06
CA VAL A 188 2.19 12.25 4.03
C VAL A 188 0.75 12.54 4.44
N TRP A 189 -0.20 12.18 3.60
CA TRP A 189 -1.62 12.12 3.94
C TRP A 189 -2.06 10.67 4.04
N ALA A 190 -2.74 10.34 5.13
CA ALA A 190 -3.20 8.98 5.38
C ALA A 190 -4.67 8.81 4.97
N TYR A 191 -4.95 7.81 4.16
CA TYR A 191 -6.30 7.33 3.92
C TYR A 191 -6.71 6.35 5.03
N ALA A 192 -7.90 6.53 5.57
CA ALA A 192 -8.44 5.67 6.60
C ALA A 192 -9.94 5.44 6.36
N ALA A 193 -10.27 4.29 5.75
CA ALA A 193 -11.68 3.91 5.56
C ALA A 193 -12.39 3.77 6.91
N PRO A 194 -13.58 4.37 7.10
CA PRO A 194 -14.35 4.23 8.35
C PRO A 194 -14.79 2.76 8.59
N PRO A 195 -14.80 2.31 9.87
CA PRO A 195 -14.43 3.01 11.10
C PRO A 195 -12.96 2.76 11.46
N ALA A 196 -12.07 3.69 11.19
CA ALA A 196 -10.65 3.55 11.53
C ALA A 196 -10.24 4.49 12.67
N ASP A 197 -9.29 4.03 13.51
CA ASP A 197 -8.63 4.88 14.49
C ASP A 197 -7.54 5.70 13.78
N HIS A 198 -7.66 7.02 13.81
CA HIS A 198 -6.71 7.93 13.18
C HIS A 198 -5.45 8.18 14.03
N ALA A 199 -5.50 7.90 15.33
CA ALA A 199 -4.42 8.25 16.23
C ALA A 199 -3.07 7.57 15.86
N PRO A 200 -3.01 6.27 15.53
CA PRO A 200 -1.75 5.64 15.12
C PRO A 200 -1.16 6.25 13.84
N LEU A 201 -2.00 6.65 12.88
CA LEU A 201 -1.56 7.24 11.61
C LEU A 201 -0.94 8.63 11.83
N LEU A 202 -1.58 9.46 12.66
CA LEU A 202 -1.04 10.78 13.05
C LEU A 202 0.26 10.64 13.86
N GLN A 203 0.33 9.66 14.76
CA GLN A 203 1.56 9.38 15.54
C GLN A 203 2.71 8.90 14.65
N ALA A 204 2.43 8.17 13.57
CA ALA A 204 3.43 7.77 12.59
C ALA A 204 3.94 8.95 11.73
N GLY A 205 3.29 10.13 11.79
CA GLY A 205 3.72 11.36 11.15
C GLY A 205 2.87 11.80 9.96
N ALA A 206 1.69 11.21 9.75
CA ALA A 206 0.74 11.74 8.76
C ALA A 206 0.33 13.17 9.14
N GLN A 207 0.42 14.10 8.18
CA GLN A 207 0.02 15.49 8.40
C GLN A 207 -1.50 15.68 8.31
N ARG A 208 -2.18 14.77 7.63
CA ARG A 208 -3.63 14.74 7.48
C ARG A 208 -4.10 13.30 7.41
N VAL A 209 -5.25 13.01 8.01
CA VAL A 209 -6.02 11.79 7.76
C VAL A 209 -7.30 12.18 7.03
N PHE A 210 -7.65 11.43 5.99
CA PHE A 210 -8.87 11.63 5.20
C PHE A 210 -9.58 10.28 5.03
N THR A 211 -10.90 10.32 4.79
CA THR A 211 -11.77 9.14 4.81
C THR A 211 -12.43 8.83 3.47
N GLY A 212 -12.26 9.70 2.48
CA GLY A 212 -12.79 9.52 1.13
C GLY A 212 -11.86 10.10 0.07
N MET A 213 -11.68 9.39 -1.04
CA MET A 213 -10.77 9.80 -2.13
C MET A 213 -11.15 11.15 -2.76
N HIS A 214 -12.43 11.57 -2.64
CA HIS A 214 -12.87 12.91 -3.07
C HIS A 214 -12.18 14.07 -2.33
N GLU A 215 -11.58 13.80 -1.16
CA GLU A 215 -10.81 14.79 -0.39
C GLU A 215 -9.40 15.04 -0.94
N LEU A 216 -8.92 14.23 -1.86
CA LEU A 216 -7.63 14.39 -2.56
C LEU A 216 -7.68 15.43 -3.70
N ARG A 217 -8.66 16.32 -3.69
CA ARG A 217 -8.72 17.43 -4.64
C ARG A 217 -7.76 18.53 -4.19
N LEU A 218 -6.68 18.69 -4.94
CA LEU A 218 -5.78 19.84 -4.81
C LEU A 218 -6.40 21.02 -5.57
N ALA A 219 -6.36 22.19 -4.97
CA ALA A 219 -6.92 23.42 -5.56
C ALA A 219 -5.97 24.02 -6.61
#